data_7c71b04017ea8dd1e95d755f932232e9
#
_entry.id   7c71b04017ea8dd1e95d755f932232e9
#
_cell.length_a   1.000
_cell.length_b   1.000
_cell.length_c   1.000
_cell.angle_alpha   90.00
_cell.angle_beta   90.00
_cell.angle_gamma   90.00
#
_symmetry.space_group_name_H-M   'P 1'
#
loop_
_entity.id
_entity.type
_entity.pdbx_description
1 polymer ?
#
loop_
_entity_poly.entity_id
_entity_poly.type
_entity_poly.pdbx_seq_one_letter_code
_entity_poly.pdbx_strand_id
1 'polypeptide(L)'
;MSNAATVAAVSATENTTAAKTTATFDVREATAADWPGIWAVLEPVLRTGETFTWDRDTTEEQARAKWIKEAPGQTFVAVRDGVVLGTGELHANQGGGGSHVANAGYMVHAAYTGQGIARALCAYSLDAARAAGFRAMQFNAVVESNTTAVWLWQSMGFRILATVPEAFNHPEIGYVGLHVMYQKL
;
A
#
# COMPACT_ATOMS: atom_id res chain seq x y z
N MET A 1 -68.78 35.26 -12.49
CA MET A 1 -67.44 35.45 -13.01
C MET A 1 -66.52 34.76 -12.03
N SER A 2 -66.18 33.53 -12.33
CA SER A 2 -65.39 32.63 -11.46
C SER A 2 -63.99 32.50 -12.00
N ASN A 3 -63.00 32.77 -11.19
CA ASN A 3 -61.60 32.62 -11.56
C ASN A 3 -61.03 31.46 -10.73
N ALA A 4 -60.86 30.31 -11.39
CA ALA A 4 -60.27 29.13 -10.80
C ALA A 4 -58.73 29.24 -10.90
N ALA A 5 -58.06 29.31 -9.78
CA ALA A 5 -56.59 29.26 -9.74
C ALA A 5 -56.16 27.78 -9.68
N THR A 6 -55.45 27.37 -10.72
CA THR A 6 -54.80 26.05 -10.82
C THR A 6 -53.50 26.08 -9.99
N VAL A 7 -53.43 25.24 -8.95
CA VAL A 7 -52.18 25.02 -8.19
C VAL A 7 -51.39 23.93 -8.89
N ALA A 8 -50.22 24.29 -9.39
CA ALA A 8 -49.25 23.35 -9.93
C ALA A 8 -48.48 22.67 -8.81
N ALA A 9 -48.56 21.33 -8.76
CA ALA A 9 -47.77 20.51 -7.86
C ALA A 9 -46.31 20.48 -8.33
N VAL A 10 -45.41 20.95 -7.49
CA VAL A 10 -43.94 20.81 -7.70
C VAL A 10 -43.57 19.42 -7.19
N SER A 11 -43.18 18.57 -8.13
CA SER A 11 -42.58 17.27 -7.84
C SER A 11 -41.20 17.45 -7.23
N ALA A 12 -41.03 17.08 -5.99
CA ALA A 12 -39.73 17.01 -5.34
C ALA A 12 -38.94 15.80 -5.91
N THR A 13 -37.91 16.09 -6.67
CA THR A 13 -36.96 15.07 -7.12
C THR A 13 -36.10 14.68 -5.92
N GLU A 14 -36.33 13.52 -5.37
CA GLU A 14 -35.48 12.92 -4.35
C GLU A 14 -34.11 12.63 -4.97
N ASN A 15 -33.14 13.44 -4.60
CA ASN A 15 -31.73 13.25 -4.95
C ASN A 15 -31.17 12.17 -4.02
N THR A 16 -31.34 10.90 -4.40
CA THR A 16 -30.75 9.77 -3.69
C THR A 16 -29.26 9.79 -3.92
N THR A 17 -28.53 10.47 -3.03
CA THR A 17 -27.08 10.34 -2.93
C THR A 17 -26.78 8.92 -2.50
N ALA A 18 -26.47 8.04 -3.44
CA ALA A 18 -25.96 6.70 -3.14
C ALA A 18 -24.72 6.84 -2.29
N ALA A 19 -24.83 6.60 -1.00
CA ALA A 19 -23.71 6.46 -0.09
C ALA A 19 -22.85 5.32 -0.65
N LYS A 20 -21.63 5.66 -1.08
CA LYS A 20 -20.61 4.69 -1.47
C LYS A 20 -20.31 3.85 -0.24
N THR A 21 -20.97 2.71 -0.11
CA THR A 21 -20.66 1.71 0.91
C THR A 21 -19.22 1.28 0.66
N THR A 22 -18.29 1.83 1.44
CA THR A 22 -16.91 1.36 1.49
C THR A 22 -16.96 -0.03 2.08
N ALA A 23 -16.92 -1.05 1.22
CA ALA A 23 -16.86 -2.43 1.66
C ALA A 23 -15.66 -2.56 2.59
N THR A 24 -15.91 -2.90 3.85
CA THR A 24 -14.90 -3.10 4.89
C THR A 24 -14.00 -4.26 4.50
N PHE A 25 -12.72 -4.18 4.82
CA PHE A 25 -11.73 -5.25 4.71
C PHE A 25 -10.93 -5.31 6.02
N ASP A 26 -10.38 -6.47 6.31
CA ASP A 26 -9.55 -6.68 7.49
C ASP A 26 -8.08 -6.71 7.10
N VAL A 27 -7.20 -6.18 7.98
CA VAL A 27 -5.75 -6.34 7.86
C VAL A 27 -5.27 -7.25 8.98
N ARG A 28 -4.57 -8.30 8.62
CA ARG A 28 -4.06 -9.29 9.57
C ARG A 28 -2.73 -9.86 9.12
N GLU A 29 -2.02 -10.53 10.02
CA GLU A 29 -0.87 -11.34 9.68
C GLU A 29 -1.23 -12.41 8.64
N ALA A 30 -0.32 -12.62 7.68
CA ALA A 30 -0.49 -13.63 6.65
C ALA A 30 -0.23 -15.04 7.19
N THR A 31 -0.98 -15.98 6.67
CA THR A 31 -0.75 -17.41 6.87
C THR A 31 -0.18 -18.05 5.62
N ALA A 32 0.29 -19.29 5.71
CA ALA A 32 0.77 -20.03 4.53
C ALA A 32 -0.31 -20.20 3.44
N ALA A 33 -1.59 -20.22 3.85
CA ALA A 33 -2.72 -20.34 2.94
C ALA A 33 -2.98 -19.06 2.11
N ASP A 34 -2.47 -17.91 2.54
CA ASP A 34 -2.65 -16.64 1.84
C ASP A 34 -1.69 -16.50 0.64
N TRP A 35 -0.66 -17.32 0.55
CA TRP A 35 0.39 -17.18 -0.46
C TRP A 35 -0.14 -17.09 -1.90
N PRO A 36 -1.07 -17.92 -2.38
CA PRO A 36 -1.60 -17.79 -3.73
C PRO A 36 -2.23 -16.41 -4.00
N GLY A 37 -2.95 -15.85 -3.01
CA GLY A 37 -3.51 -14.51 -3.09
C GLY A 37 -2.45 -13.42 -3.02
N ILE A 38 -1.41 -13.59 -2.21
CA ILE A 38 -0.26 -12.69 -2.15
C ILE A 38 0.43 -12.66 -3.52
N TRP A 39 0.73 -13.83 -4.10
CA TRP A 39 1.38 -13.89 -5.41
C TRP A 39 0.54 -13.23 -6.51
N ALA A 40 -0.77 -13.43 -6.51
CA ALA A 40 -1.67 -12.77 -7.44
C ALA A 40 -1.65 -11.22 -7.34
N VAL A 41 -1.25 -10.67 -6.18
CA VAL A 41 -1.01 -9.23 -6.00
C VAL A 41 0.40 -8.85 -6.47
N LEU A 42 1.42 -9.63 -6.09
CA LEU A 42 2.83 -9.30 -6.37
C LEU A 42 3.17 -9.38 -7.86
N GLU A 43 2.80 -10.48 -8.51
CA GLU A 43 3.22 -10.75 -9.88
C GLU A 43 2.89 -9.61 -10.85
N PRO A 44 1.65 -9.12 -10.96
CA PRO A 44 1.33 -8.03 -11.88
C PRO A 44 2.15 -6.76 -11.59
N VAL A 45 2.34 -6.42 -10.32
CA VAL A 45 3.12 -5.24 -9.91
C VAL A 45 4.59 -5.38 -10.31
N LEU A 46 5.18 -6.56 -10.13
CA LEU A 46 6.56 -6.83 -10.52
C LEU A 46 6.74 -6.79 -12.05
N ARG A 47 5.76 -7.35 -12.81
CA ARG A 47 5.83 -7.37 -14.28
C ARG A 47 5.80 -5.97 -14.90
N THR A 48 5.15 -4.98 -14.27
CA THR A 48 5.22 -3.60 -14.78
C THR A 48 6.63 -3.02 -14.69
N GLY A 49 7.36 -3.31 -13.59
CA GLY A 49 8.70 -2.76 -13.35
C GLY A 49 8.69 -1.26 -13.02
N GLU A 50 7.56 -0.71 -12.56
CA GLU A 50 7.39 0.74 -12.36
C GLU A 50 7.63 1.21 -10.93
N THR A 51 7.43 0.34 -9.94
CA THR A 51 7.33 0.77 -8.53
C THR A 51 8.19 0.00 -7.55
N PHE A 52 8.78 -1.14 -7.97
CA PHE A 52 9.64 -1.97 -7.14
C PHE A 52 10.99 -2.22 -7.82
N THR A 53 12.05 -2.26 -7.02
CA THR A 53 13.44 -2.48 -7.49
C THR A 53 13.78 -3.96 -7.70
N TRP A 54 12.78 -4.81 -7.88
CA TRP A 54 12.95 -6.22 -8.18
C TRP A 54 12.91 -6.47 -9.69
N ASP A 55 13.59 -7.52 -10.13
CA ASP A 55 13.59 -7.91 -11.53
C ASP A 55 12.18 -8.27 -12.00
N ARG A 56 11.81 -7.85 -13.21
CA ARG A 56 10.49 -8.09 -13.78
C ARG A 56 10.18 -9.56 -14.03
N ASP A 57 11.22 -10.38 -14.19
CA ASP A 57 11.15 -11.82 -14.37
C ASP A 57 11.31 -12.62 -13.06
N THR A 58 11.29 -11.92 -11.90
CA THR A 58 11.30 -12.58 -10.58
C THR A 58 10.27 -13.70 -10.54
N THR A 59 10.74 -14.92 -10.24
CA THR A 59 9.86 -16.10 -10.14
C THR A 59 9.04 -16.09 -8.86
N GLU A 60 7.97 -16.88 -8.83
CA GLU A 60 7.13 -17.03 -7.63
C GLU A 60 7.94 -17.48 -6.41
N GLU A 61 8.84 -18.47 -6.59
CA GLU A 61 9.71 -18.97 -5.53
C GLU A 61 10.64 -17.87 -4.98
N GLN A 62 11.28 -17.11 -5.87
CA GLN A 62 12.14 -15.99 -5.49
C GLN A 62 11.35 -14.88 -4.77
N ALA A 63 10.16 -14.57 -5.26
CA ALA A 63 9.28 -13.60 -4.65
C ALA A 63 8.86 -14.06 -3.24
N ARG A 64 8.50 -15.34 -3.08
CA ARG A 64 8.14 -15.92 -1.79
C ARG A 64 9.28 -15.81 -0.78
N ALA A 65 10.48 -16.17 -1.18
CA ALA A 65 11.67 -16.11 -0.33
C ALA A 65 11.99 -14.67 0.13
N LYS A 66 11.70 -13.67 -0.72
CA LYS A 66 11.92 -12.26 -0.39
C LYS A 66 10.77 -11.64 0.41
N TRP A 67 9.51 -12.05 0.15
CA TRP A 67 8.33 -11.39 0.71
C TRP A 67 7.88 -11.96 2.05
N ILE A 68 7.98 -13.30 2.23
CA ILE A 68 7.61 -13.93 3.50
C ILE A 68 8.71 -13.66 4.52
N LYS A 69 8.32 -13.06 5.64
CA LYS A 69 9.22 -12.69 6.73
C LYS A 69 8.96 -13.56 7.95
N GLU A 70 10.05 -13.90 8.64
CA GLU A 70 10.04 -14.56 9.95
C GLU A 70 10.24 -13.52 11.06
N ALA A 71 9.79 -13.84 12.27
CA ALA A 71 9.94 -12.98 13.44
C ALA A 71 11.41 -12.53 13.64
N PRO A 72 11.67 -11.27 14.02
CA PRO A 72 10.69 -10.22 14.37
C PRO A 72 10.04 -9.51 13.18
N GLY A 73 10.34 -9.94 11.95
CA GLY A 73 9.65 -9.49 10.74
C GLY A 73 8.25 -10.11 10.64
N GLN A 74 7.44 -9.59 9.74
CA GLN A 74 6.06 -10.06 9.55
C GLN A 74 5.61 -9.82 8.12
N THR A 75 4.84 -10.77 7.56
CA THR A 75 4.07 -10.56 6.34
C THR A 75 2.59 -10.45 6.70
N PHE A 76 1.87 -9.54 6.08
CA PHE A 76 0.47 -9.26 6.38
C PHE A 76 -0.34 -9.00 5.11
N VAL A 77 -1.64 -9.18 5.19
CA VAL A 77 -2.59 -9.08 4.08
C VAL A 77 -3.79 -8.23 4.45
N ALA A 78 -4.32 -7.51 3.48
CA ALA A 78 -5.66 -6.92 3.53
C ALA A 78 -6.62 -7.88 2.81
N VAL A 79 -7.66 -8.35 3.51
CA VAL A 79 -8.55 -9.42 3.02
C VAL A 79 -10.01 -8.97 3.11
N ARG A 80 -10.79 -9.30 2.10
CA ARG A 80 -12.25 -9.17 2.08
C ARG A 80 -12.85 -10.41 1.45
N ASP A 81 -13.79 -11.05 2.15
CA ASP A 81 -14.49 -12.26 1.68
C ASP A 81 -13.54 -13.37 1.20
N GLY A 82 -12.41 -13.54 1.91
CA GLY A 82 -11.38 -14.52 1.57
C GLY A 82 -10.44 -14.13 0.42
N VAL A 83 -10.64 -12.95 -0.19
CA VAL A 83 -9.80 -12.45 -1.29
C VAL A 83 -8.73 -11.51 -0.75
N VAL A 84 -7.47 -11.73 -1.11
CA VAL A 84 -6.35 -10.83 -0.81
C VAL A 84 -6.41 -9.62 -1.75
N LEU A 85 -6.61 -8.44 -1.18
CA LEU A 85 -6.71 -7.17 -1.91
C LEU A 85 -5.37 -6.45 -2.01
N GLY A 86 -4.50 -6.72 -1.05
CA GLY A 86 -3.17 -6.16 -0.94
C GLY A 86 -2.36 -6.87 0.13
N THR A 87 -1.07 -6.68 0.12
CA THR A 87 -0.13 -7.32 1.04
C THR A 87 0.99 -6.37 1.41
N GLY A 88 1.62 -6.60 2.55
CA GLY A 88 2.82 -5.91 2.99
C GLY A 88 3.75 -6.83 3.76
N GLU A 89 4.98 -6.41 3.88
CA GLU A 89 5.99 -7.05 4.70
C GLU A 89 6.72 -6.02 5.56
N LEU A 90 7.18 -6.44 6.73
CA LEU A 90 7.92 -5.67 7.71
C LEU A 90 9.14 -6.46 8.17
N HIS A 91 10.30 -5.83 8.23
CA HIS A 91 11.53 -6.46 8.72
C HIS A 91 12.52 -5.42 9.27
N ALA A 92 13.54 -5.84 9.98
CA ALA A 92 14.63 -4.95 10.36
C ALA A 92 15.37 -4.47 9.11
N ASN A 93 15.53 -3.14 8.97
CA ASN A 93 16.18 -2.54 7.79
C ASN A 93 17.64 -2.97 7.66
N GLN A 94 18.34 -3.13 8.81
CA GLN A 94 19.73 -3.54 8.91
C GLN A 94 19.91 -4.52 10.06
N GLY A 95 20.98 -5.27 10.03
CA GLY A 95 21.39 -6.12 11.15
C GLY A 95 22.20 -5.38 12.24
N GLY A 96 22.52 -6.09 13.30
CA GLY A 96 23.41 -5.60 14.37
C GLY A 96 22.95 -4.29 14.99
N GLY A 97 23.82 -3.30 15.05
CA GLY A 97 23.53 -1.99 15.64
C GLY A 97 22.42 -1.18 14.93
N GLY A 98 22.02 -1.57 13.72
CA GLY A 98 20.94 -0.95 12.95
C GLY A 98 19.58 -1.64 13.08
N SER A 99 19.47 -2.75 13.79
CA SER A 99 18.28 -3.62 13.85
C SER A 99 17.06 -2.98 14.50
N HIS A 100 17.21 -1.84 15.16
CA HIS A 100 16.12 -1.09 15.77
C HIS A 100 15.33 -0.20 14.80
N VAL A 101 15.72 -0.15 13.53
CA VAL A 101 15.00 0.54 12.46
C VAL A 101 14.34 -0.50 11.58
N ALA A 102 13.02 -0.37 11.36
CA ALA A 102 12.28 -1.23 10.46
C ALA A 102 12.35 -0.74 9.02
N ASN A 103 12.10 -1.64 8.09
CA ASN A 103 11.70 -1.35 6.71
C ASN A 103 10.39 -2.09 6.41
N ALA A 104 9.62 -1.60 5.45
CA ALA A 104 8.40 -2.26 5.01
C ALA A 104 8.16 -2.03 3.51
N GLY A 105 7.49 -2.99 2.89
CA GLY A 105 7.02 -2.91 1.50
C GLY A 105 5.52 -3.19 1.42
N TYR A 106 4.84 -2.61 0.41
CA TYR A 106 3.40 -2.79 0.23
C TYR A 106 3.06 -2.91 -1.24
N MET A 107 2.17 -3.83 -1.57
CA MET A 107 1.58 -3.93 -2.90
C MET A 107 0.06 -4.09 -2.78
N VAL A 108 -0.67 -3.45 -3.68
CA VAL A 108 -2.14 -3.50 -3.75
C VAL A 108 -2.54 -3.97 -5.13
N HIS A 109 -3.46 -4.91 -5.19
CA HIS A 109 -3.99 -5.42 -6.45
C HIS A 109 -4.68 -4.28 -7.23
N ALA A 110 -4.38 -4.16 -8.52
CA ALA A 110 -4.82 -3.04 -9.36
C ALA A 110 -6.33 -2.79 -9.34
N ALA A 111 -7.14 -3.86 -9.28
CA ALA A 111 -8.61 -3.76 -9.22
C ALA A 111 -9.14 -3.12 -7.92
N TYR A 112 -8.32 -3.00 -6.88
CA TYR A 112 -8.72 -2.50 -5.57
C TYR A 112 -8.00 -1.22 -5.15
N THR A 113 -7.31 -0.57 -6.06
CA THR A 113 -6.68 0.74 -5.81
C THR A 113 -7.72 1.81 -5.47
N GLY A 114 -7.31 2.85 -4.74
CA GLY A 114 -8.20 3.95 -4.34
C GLY A 114 -9.19 3.61 -3.21
N GLN A 115 -9.13 2.40 -2.63
CA GLN A 115 -10.02 1.95 -1.54
C GLN A 115 -9.39 2.09 -0.14
N GLY A 116 -8.24 2.76 0.00
CA GLY A 116 -7.57 2.97 1.29
C GLY A 116 -6.72 1.79 1.77
N ILE A 117 -6.57 0.72 0.97
CA ILE A 117 -5.87 -0.51 1.36
C ILE A 117 -4.41 -0.25 1.72
N ALA A 118 -3.66 0.49 0.87
CA ALA A 118 -2.25 0.81 1.15
C ALA A 118 -2.08 1.60 2.46
N ARG A 119 -3.02 2.52 2.76
CA ARG A 119 -3.04 3.26 4.03
C ARG A 119 -3.26 2.34 5.22
N ALA A 120 -4.20 1.41 5.11
CA ALA A 120 -4.49 0.45 6.19
C ALA A 120 -3.34 -0.52 6.42
N LEU A 121 -2.70 -1.04 5.37
CA LEU A 121 -1.50 -1.86 5.46
C LEU A 121 -0.34 -1.11 6.14
N CYS A 122 -0.13 0.16 5.77
CA CYS A 122 0.90 1.00 6.40
C CYS A 122 0.59 1.25 7.88
N ALA A 123 -0.66 1.59 8.23
CA ALA A 123 -1.05 1.78 9.63
C ALA A 123 -0.80 0.52 10.46
N TYR A 124 -1.23 -0.64 9.95
CA TYR A 124 -0.98 -1.94 10.58
C TYR A 124 0.52 -2.18 10.81
N SER A 125 1.36 -1.93 9.80
CA SER A 125 2.80 -2.16 9.93
C SER A 125 3.47 -1.21 10.92
N LEU A 126 3.01 0.03 11.04
CA LEU A 126 3.51 0.98 12.05
C LEU A 126 3.19 0.50 13.47
N ASP A 127 1.98 -0.04 13.69
CA ASP A 127 1.59 -0.58 14.98
C ASP A 127 2.34 -1.89 15.29
N ALA A 128 2.48 -2.79 14.31
CA ALA A 128 3.29 -3.99 14.43
C ALA A 128 4.77 -3.68 14.72
N ALA A 129 5.34 -2.68 14.05
CA ALA A 129 6.72 -2.24 14.29
C ALA A 129 6.90 -1.70 15.71
N ARG A 130 5.96 -0.90 16.22
CA ARG A 130 6.00 -0.43 17.63
C ARG A 130 5.91 -1.59 18.60
N ALA A 131 5.00 -2.53 18.37
CA ALA A 131 4.83 -3.71 19.21
C ALA A 131 6.08 -4.60 19.22
N ALA A 132 6.79 -4.71 18.08
CA ALA A 132 8.05 -5.42 17.98
C ALA A 132 9.26 -4.66 18.53
N GLY A 133 9.09 -3.43 19.05
CA GLY A 133 10.13 -2.63 19.67
C GLY A 133 11.03 -1.84 18.70
N PHE A 134 10.65 -1.72 17.45
CA PHE A 134 11.34 -0.82 16.52
C PHE A 134 11.16 0.64 16.92
N ARG A 135 12.20 1.45 16.76
CA ARG A 135 12.22 2.87 17.12
C ARG A 135 11.92 3.81 15.97
N ALA A 136 12.03 3.29 14.76
CA ALA A 136 11.79 4.04 13.53
C ALA A 136 11.46 3.09 12.39
N MET A 137 10.87 3.63 11.32
CA MET A 137 10.70 2.95 10.04
C MET A 137 11.33 3.77 8.92
N GLN A 138 12.07 3.10 8.05
CA GLN A 138 12.73 3.71 6.90
C GLN A 138 12.37 2.93 5.62
N PHE A 139 11.85 3.63 4.63
CA PHE A 139 11.74 3.10 3.27
C PHE A 139 13.01 3.47 2.50
N ASN A 140 13.65 2.48 1.87
CA ASN A 140 14.94 2.67 1.21
C ASN A 140 14.82 3.12 -0.24
N ALA A 141 13.69 2.83 -0.89
CA ALA A 141 13.57 2.93 -2.35
C ALA A 141 12.12 3.23 -2.77
N VAL A 142 11.61 4.41 -2.42
CA VAL A 142 10.32 4.87 -2.94
C VAL A 142 10.58 5.58 -4.27
N VAL A 143 10.03 5.02 -5.35
CA VAL A 143 10.25 5.56 -6.71
C VAL A 143 9.65 6.96 -6.80
N GLU A 144 10.47 7.94 -7.19
CA GLU A 144 10.11 9.37 -7.23
C GLU A 144 8.89 9.65 -8.11
N SER A 145 8.78 8.95 -9.25
CA SER A 145 7.64 9.08 -10.17
C SER A 145 6.33 8.51 -9.61
N ASN A 146 6.38 7.65 -8.57
CA ASN A 146 5.18 7.15 -7.89
C ASN A 146 4.63 8.19 -6.91
N THR A 147 4.17 9.32 -7.45
CA THR A 147 3.71 10.47 -6.66
C THR A 147 2.56 10.13 -5.71
N THR A 148 1.72 9.16 -6.09
CA THR A 148 0.61 8.68 -5.25
C THR A 148 1.14 8.01 -3.97
N ALA A 149 2.15 7.15 -4.09
CA ALA A 149 2.78 6.53 -2.93
C ALA A 149 3.54 7.56 -2.08
N VAL A 150 4.33 8.44 -2.71
CA VAL A 150 5.05 9.51 -2.02
C VAL A 150 4.10 10.36 -1.18
N TRP A 151 3.00 10.83 -1.78
CA TRP A 151 1.98 11.61 -1.06
C TRP A 151 1.35 10.81 0.09
N LEU A 152 1.03 9.54 -0.15
CA LEU A 152 0.46 8.67 0.88
C LEU A 152 1.40 8.54 2.07
N TRP A 153 2.67 8.21 1.85
CA TRP A 153 3.65 8.04 2.93
C TRP A 153 3.89 9.35 3.70
N GLN A 154 3.95 10.48 3.01
CA GLN A 154 4.03 11.78 3.67
C GLN A 154 2.78 12.06 4.53
N SER A 155 1.58 11.74 4.04
CA SER A 155 0.34 11.89 4.82
C SER A 155 0.25 10.94 6.02
N MET A 156 1.06 9.87 6.03
CA MET A 156 1.21 8.92 7.14
C MET A 156 2.33 9.31 8.13
N GLY A 157 3.02 10.44 7.90
CA GLY A 157 4.04 10.99 8.78
C GLY A 157 5.49 10.71 8.36
N PHE A 158 5.71 10.05 7.23
CA PHE A 158 7.06 9.89 6.68
C PHE A 158 7.55 11.18 6.04
N ARG A 159 8.83 11.47 6.22
CA ARG A 159 9.50 12.58 5.53
C ARG A 159 10.58 12.02 4.59
N ILE A 160 10.76 12.66 3.46
CA ILE A 160 11.88 12.38 2.55
C ILE A 160 13.16 12.89 3.23
N LEU A 161 14.14 12.01 3.45
CA LEU A 161 15.47 12.37 3.97
C LEU A 161 16.43 12.72 2.84
N ALA A 162 16.36 11.98 1.75
CA ALA A 162 17.19 12.16 0.57
C ALA A 162 16.50 11.58 -0.66
N THR A 163 16.93 12.06 -1.84
CA THR A 163 16.62 11.46 -3.12
C THR A 163 17.93 11.08 -3.77
N VAL A 164 18.09 9.79 -4.10
CA VAL A 164 19.23 9.33 -4.92
C VAL A 164 18.85 9.54 -6.38
N PRO A 165 19.53 10.45 -7.10
CA PRO A 165 19.16 10.78 -8.48
C PRO A 165 19.43 9.60 -9.40
N GLU A 166 18.59 9.42 -10.42
CA GLU A 166 18.76 8.41 -11.48
C GLU A 166 18.96 6.98 -10.98
N ALA A 167 18.44 6.66 -9.79
CA ALA A 167 18.67 5.37 -9.14
C ALA A 167 17.66 4.29 -9.53
N PHE A 168 16.66 4.63 -10.36
CA PHE A 168 15.67 3.70 -10.86
C PHE A 168 15.43 3.90 -12.36
N ASN A 169 15.58 2.83 -13.15
CA ASN A 169 15.29 2.85 -14.58
C ASN A 169 13.83 2.46 -14.82
N HIS A 170 12.97 3.47 -14.85
CA HIS A 170 11.54 3.27 -15.10
C HIS A 170 11.31 2.87 -16.58
N PRO A 171 10.48 1.85 -16.87
CA PRO A 171 10.35 1.29 -18.21
C PRO A 171 9.83 2.27 -19.27
N GLU A 172 9.06 3.28 -18.89
CA GLU A 172 8.45 4.24 -19.82
C GLU A 172 9.15 5.60 -19.85
N ILE A 173 9.62 6.10 -18.70
CA ILE A 173 10.13 7.48 -18.58
C ILE A 173 11.63 7.57 -18.33
N GLY A 174 12.34 6.42 -18.34
CA GLY A 174 13.79 6.38 -18.13
C GLY A 174 14.22 6.57 -16.69
N TYR A 175 15.44 7.10 -16.47
CA TYR A 175 16.02 7.20 -15.14
C TYR A 175 15.34 8.25 -14.28
N VAL A 176 14.86 7.84 -13.10
CA VAL A 176 14.23 8.67 -12.08
C VAL A 176 14.88 8.45 -10.71
N GLY A 177 14.60 9.32 -9.75
CA GLY A 177 15.14 9.20 -8.40
C GLY A 177 14.49 8.11 -7.57
N LEU A 178 15.20 7.71 -6.52
CA LEU A 178 14.67 6.93 -5.40
C LEU A 178 14.71 7.78 -4.13
N HIS A 179 13.55 7.93 -3.47
CA HIS A 179 13.48 8.58 -2.18
C HIS A 179 13.82 7.61 -1.05
N VAL A 180 14.65 8.05 -0.13
CA VAL A 180 14.79 7.47 1.21
C VAL A 180 13.82 8.23 2.11
N MET A 181 12.83 7.52 2.68
CA MET A 181 11.84 8.13 3.55
C MET A 181 11.93 7.55 4.97
N TYR A 182 11.58 8.34 5.97
CA TYR A 182 11.80 7.99 7.38
C TYR A 182 10.69 8.54 8.27
N GLN A 183 10.32 7.72 9.28
CA GLN A 183 9.45 8.11 10.38
C GLN A 183 10.00 7.55 11.70
N LYS A 184 10.03 8.39 12.74
CA LYS A 184 10.25 7.94 14.12
C LYS A 184 8.94 7.35 14.65
N LEU A 185 8.99 6.19 15.28
CA LEU A 185 7.84 5.46 15.83
C LEU A 185 7.51 5.86 17.27
#